data_5502440ba7c022f5ffee638dc0de31fb
#
_entry.id   5502440ba7c022f5ffee638dc0de31fb
#
_cell.length_a   1.000
_cell.length_b   1.000
_cell.length_c   1.000
_cell.angle_alpha   90.00
_cell.angle_beta   90.00
_cell.angle_gamma   90.00
#
_symmetry.space_group_name_H-M   'P 1'
#
loop_
_entity.id
_entity.type
_entity.pdbx_description
1 polymer ?
#
loop_
_entity_poly.entity_id
_entity_poly.type
_entity_poly.pdbx_seq_one_letter_code
_entity_poly.pdbx_strand_id
1 'polypeptide(L)'
;MLIRRSAPLGLIAAGAALVLTLTACGGNSTSPAASGGASGAYTKTTNAITVLIGSSGAAETSSVQAAVAAWAAKSGISAKVQVASDLTQEASQGFASGSPADLLYVSTDQFSGWAKAGNLEAYGDQLANKADFYPNLVSAFTYNNQFYCAPKDFSTLALVVNTDKWKAAGLTDADYPTTWAQLESISQKLVAAKQPGLVVSNEIQRLGVFVAQNGGSLVSADGKTATVNSDANVAAYTFAKKLLTEGAAKLNSDVGAGWGGEALGKGLATMVIEGNWITGVKKDYPTLNYKVVELPAGTQKGTLEYTNCWGMSKDGKNKGGALDLVNYLTTTQQQLQFAKDFGVMPSVKSAASDYKSQFPEMTAFLAGADYAQNLPAQPGVAAVLADLNSQMAKLKTSDPKSILDMEQTAMTQALAG
;
A
#
# COMPACT_ATOMS: atom_id res chain seq x y z
N MET A 1 -14.88 37.40 48.05
CA MET A 1 -15.15 38.84 47.92
C MET A 1 -15.53 39.03 46.47
N LEU A 2 -16.80 38.85 46.10
CA LEU A 2 -17.89 39.84 45.97
C LEU A 2 -17.42 41.11 45.27
N ILE A 3 -17.93 41.50 44.11
CA ILE A 3 -19.17 42.18 43.77
C ILE A 3 -19.16 42.40 42.25
N ARG A 4 -20.03 41.93 41.40
CA ARG A 4 -21.38 42.31 40.95
C ARG A 4 -21.54 43.63 40.18
N ARG A 5 -22.22 43.49 38.98
CA ARG A 5 -23.25 44.38 38.33
C ARG A 5 -22.68 45.42 37.34
N SER A 6 -23.32 45.79 36.20
CA SER A 6 -24.68 45.63 35.66
C SER A 6 -24.69 46.08 34.18
N ALA A 7 -25.63 45.62 33.38
CA ALA A 7 -26.08 46.24 32.12
C ALA A 7 -26.98 47.50 32.41
N PRO A 8 -27.40 48.35 31.45
CA PRO A 8 -28.49 48.00 30.54
C PRO A 8 -28.56 48.69 29.15
N LEU A 9 -29.31 48.06 28.28
CA LEU A 9 -30.33 48.51 27.30
C LEU A 9 -30.25 49.91 26.62
N GLY A 10 -30.52 49.88 25.31
CA GLY A 10 -31.03 51.02 24.53
C GLY A 10 -31.45 50.59 23.13
N LEU A 11 -32.76 50.36 22.94
CA LEU A 11 -33.47 50.27 21.65
C LEU A 11 -33.46 51.64 20.97
N ILE A 12 -33.54 51.65 19.62
CA ILE A 12 -34.54 52.39 18.84
C ILE A 12 -34.53 51.91 17.38
N ALA A 13 -35.72 51.66 16.84
CA ALA A 13 -36.10 51.23 15.51
C ALA A 13 -36.41 52.41 14.58
N ALA A 14 -36.24 52.23 13.28
CA ALA A 14 -36.98 52.84 12.16
C ALA A 14 -36.50 52.20 10.87
N GLY A 15 -37.16 51.55 10.04
CA GLY A 15 -38.45 51.57 9.45
C GLY A 15 -38.42 52.30 8.08
N ALA A 16 -38.23 51.55 6.93
CA ALA A 16 -38.71 52.03 5.63
C ALA A 16 -38.93 50.80 4.71
N ALA A 17 -40.19 50.57 4.43
CA ALA A 17 -40.68 49.65 3.42
C ALA A 17 -40.59 50.30 2.03
N LEU A 18 -40.24 49.55 1.01
CA LEU A 18 -40.61 49.86 -0.37
C LEU A 18 -41.03 48.61 -1.13
N VAL A 19 -42.05 48.82 -1.91
CA VAL A 19 -43.06 47.93 -2.45
C VAL A 19 -42.59 47.13 -3.64
N LEU A 20 -43.12 45.90 -3.73
CA LEU A 20 -43.05 44.90 -4.80
C LEU A 20 -43.63 45.39 -6.13
N THR A 21 -43.04 44.91 -7.23
CA THR A 21 -43.81 44.59 -8.45
C THR A 21 -43.53 43.14 -8.85
N LEU A 22 -44.61 42.34 -8.77
CA LEU A 22 -44.66 41.00 -9.38
C LEU A 22 -44.82 41.15 -10.90
N THR A 23 -43.97 40.42 -11.64
CA THR A 23 -44.36 39.92 -12.96
C THR A 23 -44.10 38.41 -12.98
N ALA A 24 -45.20 37.68 -13.02
CA ALA A 24 -45.20 36.23 -13.27
C ALA A 24 -45.06 36.00 -14.77
N CYS A 25 -44.11 35.12 -15.14
CA CYS A 25 -44.22 34.29 -16.33
C CYS A 25 -43.57 32.93 -16.01
N GLY A 26 -44.39 31.90 -16.25
CA GLY A 26 -44.05 30.52 -15.94
C GLY A 26 -42.96 29.92 -16.84
N GLY A 27 -42.38 28.85 -16.38
CA GLY A 27 -41.52 28.03 -17.19
C GLY A 27 -40.62 27.09 -16.36
N ASN A 28 -41.07 25.89 -16.23
CA ASN A 28 -40.25 24.66 -16.16
C ASN A 28 -39.19 24.56 -15.08
N SER A 29 -39.55 23.90 -14.01
CA SER A 29 -38.62 23.38 -12.99
C SER A 29 -37.74 22.27 -13.56
N THR A 30 -36.56 22.60 -14.05
CA THR A 30 -35.47 21.66 -14.22
C THR A 30 -34.62 21.71 -12.95
N SER A 31 -34.66 20.62 -12.16
CA SER A 31 -33.69 20.37 -11.12
C SER A 31 -32.27 20.48 -11.69
N PRO A 32 -31.33 21.11 -11.00
CA PRO A 32 -29.93 21.04 -11.45
C PRO A 32 -29.47 19.59 -11.34
N ALA A 33 -29.34 18.92 -12.49
CA ALA A 33 -28.57 17.71 -12.58
C ALA A 33 -27.17 18.07 -12.05
N ALA A 34 -26.68 17.29 -11.09
CA ALA A 34 -25.30 17.35 -10.69
C ALA A 34 -24.45 17.16 -11.95
N SER A 35 -23.87 18.23 -12.43
CA SER A 35 -22.88 18.19 -13.50
C SER A 35 -21.67 17.44 -12.95
N GLY A 36 -21.57 16.15 -13.30
CA GLY A 36 -20.31 15.44 -13.28
C GLY A 36 -19.37 16.23 -14.18
N GLY A 37 -18.52 17.05 -13.58
CA GLY A 37 -17.57 17.89 -14.27
C GLY A 37 -16.66 16.99 -15.10
N ALA A 38 -16.75 17.06 -16.43
CA ALA A 38 -15.65 16.69 -17.28
C ALA A 38 -14.44 17.53 -16.84
N SER A 39 -13.47 16.91 -16.19
CA SER A 39 -12.25 17.57 -15.77
C SER A 39 -11.51 18.01 -17.04
N GLY A 40 -11.56 19.30 -17.35
CA GLY A 40 -10.78 19.88 -18.44
C GLY A 40 -9.30 19.62 -18.21
N ALA A 41 -8.52 19.51 -19.30
CA ALA A 41 -7.07 19.31 -19.21
C ALA A 41 -6.43 20.40 -18.34
N TYR A 42 -5.56 20.01 -17.40
CA TYR A 42 -4.86 20.97 -16.56
C TYR A 42 -3.93 21.86 -17.39
N THR A 43 -3.97 23.15 -17.14
CA THR A 43 -3.07 24.11 -17.77
C THR A 43 -1.70 24.07 -17.09
N LYS A 44 -0.63 23.90 -17.87
CA LYS A 44 0.73 24.08 -17.37
C LYS A 44 0.98 25.57 -17.12
N THR A 45 1.61 25.87 -15.99
CA THR A 45 2.11 27.20 -15.66
C THR A 45 3.62 27.18 -15.50
N THR A 46 4.23 28.34 -15.28
CA THR A 46 5.67 28.45 -14.96
C THR A 46 5.98 28.33 -13.47
N ASN A 47 4.94 28.16 -12.63
CA ASN A 47 5.15 27.99 -11.19
C ASN A 47 6.00 26.76 -10.92
N ALA A 48 6.97 26.93 -10.03
CA ALA A 48 7.83 25.83 -9.59
C ALA A 48 7.00 24.72 -8.93
N ILE A 49 7.46 23.49 -9.07
CA ILE A 49 6.83 22.29 -8.49
C ILE A 49 7.65 21.84 -7.28
N THR A 50 6.96 21.55 -6.19
CA THR A 50 7.53 20.90 -5.02
C THR A 50 7.06 19.46 -4.96
N VAL A 51 7.99 18.52 -4.70
CA VAL A 51 7.74 17.09 -4.57
C VAL A 51 8.16 16.66 -3.16
N LEU A 52 7.23 16.25 -2.33
CA LEU A 52 7.49 15.78 -0.97
C LEU A 52 7.53 14.25 -0.94
N ILE A 53 8.65 13.67 -0.49
CA ILE A 53 8.83 12.21 -0.44
C ILE A 53 9.19 11.74 0.96
N GLY A 54 8.69 10.53 1.33
CA GLY A 54 9.21 9.75 2.44
C GLY A 54 10.16 8.70 1.88
N SER A 55 11.45 8.99 1.88
CA SER A 55 12.45 8.14 1.24
C SER A 55 12.81 6.94 2.09
N SER A 56 12.97 5.76 1.48
CA SER A 56 13.49 4.54 2.11
C SER A 56 15.02 4.57 2.30
N GLY A 57 15.70 5.59 1.75
CA GLY A 57 17.16 5.75 1.89
C GLY A 57 17.80 6.64 0.83
N ALA A 58 19.12 6.78 0.94
CA ALA A 58 19.89 7.68 0.08
C ALA A 58 19.80 7.35 -1.42
N ALA A 59 19.71 6.06 -1.77
CA ALA A 59 19.60 5.62 -3.16
C ALA A 59 18.29 6.10 -3.81
N GLU A 60 17.15 5.90 -3.13
CA GLU A 60 15.86 6.41 -3.58
C GLU A 60 15.85 7.93 -3.71
N THR A 61 16.33 8.62 -2.64
CA THR A 61 16.42 10.09 -2.64
C THR A 61 17.19 10.60 -3.85
N SER A 62 18.39 10.07 -4.11
CA SER A 62 19.25 10.52 -5.21
C SER A 62 18.61 10.23 -6.56
N SER A 63 18.00 9.06 -6.75
CA SER A 63 17.36 8.67 -8.01
C SER A 63 16.14 9.55 -8.32
N VAL A 64 15.29 9.81 -7.34
CA VAL A 64 14.11 10.68 -7.52
C VAL A 64 14.53 12.12 -7.77
N GLN A 65 15.53 12.63 -7.05
CA GLN A 65 16.07 13.97 -7.31
C GLN A 65 16.64 14.10 -8.74
N ALA A 66 17.38 13.09 -9.20
CA ALA A 66 17.94 13.07 -10.55
C ALA A 66 16.82 13.04 -11.62
N ALA A 67 15.79 12.24 -11.44
CA ALA A 67 14.66 12.16 -12.36
C ALA A 67 13.87 13.48 -12.42
N VAL A 68 13.59 14.11 -11.28
CA VAL A 68 12.90 15.40 -11.21
C VAL A 68 13.74 16.51 -11.84
N ALA A 69 15.06 16.52 -11.61
CA ALA A 69 15.96 17.48 -12.22
C ALA A 69 16.06 17.31 -13.76
N ALA A 70 16.11 16.06 -14.25
CA ALA A 70 16.11 15.76 -15.68
C ALA A 70 14.81 16.22 -16.37
N TRP A 71 13.67 16.02 -15.73
CA TRP A 71 12.40 16.54 -16.21
C TRP A 71 12.37 18.07 -16.19
N ALA A 72 12.83 18.72 -15.11
CA ALA A 72 12.87 20.16 -15.00
C ALA A 72 13.71 20.81 -16.13
N ALA A 73 14.86 20.20 -16.46
CA ALA A 73 15.70 20.66 -17.57
C ALA A 73 15.01 20.56 -18.94
N LYS A 74 14.17 19.54 -19.16
CA LYS A 74 13.41 19.36 -20.42
C LYS A 74 12.19 20.25 -20.50
N SER A 75 11.45 20.40 -19.39
CA SER A 75 10.18 21.13 -19.35
C SER A 75 10.37 22.65 -19.27
N GLY A 76 11.51 23.12 -18.79
CA GLY A 76 11.76 24.52 -18.42
C GLY A 76 11.03 24.97 -17.16
N ILE A 77 10.39 24.05 -16.43
CA ILE A 77 9.69 24.31 -15.17
C ILE A 77 10.60 23.92 -14.00
N SER A 78 10.87 24.85 -13.09
CA SER A 78 11.66 24.54 -11.89
C SER A 78 10.93 23.50 -11.02
N ALA A 79 11.66 22.50 -10.54
CA ALA A 79 11.13 21.50 -9.62
C ALA A 79 12.18 21.12 -8.58
N LYS A 80 11.73 20.84 -7.34
CA LYS A 80 12.60 20.38 -6.27
C LYS A 80 11.95 19.24 -5.45
N VAL A 81 12.78 18.31 -5.02
CA VAL A 81 12.40 17.25 -4.09
C VAL A 81 12.71 17.69 -2.66
N GLN A 82 11.76 17.51 -1.78
CA GLN A 82 11.89 17.65 -0.34
C GLN A 82 11.74 16.26 0.29
N VAL A 83 12.68 15.89 1.16
CA VAL A 83 12.63 14.62 1.89
C VAL A 83 12.07 14.91 3.27
N ALA A 84 10.91 14.34 3.55
CA ALA A 84 10.25 14.46 4.85
C ALA A 84 10.97 13.62 5.91
N SER A 85 11.05 14.14 7.11
CA SER A 85 11.41 13.37 8.30
C SER A 85 10.23 12.54 8.81
N ASP A 86 9.01 13.09 8.69
CA ASP A 86 7.73 12.43 8.88
C ASP A 86 6.77 12.88 7.79
N LEU A 87 6.63 12.04 6.77
CA LEU A 87 5.82 12.36 5.59
C LEU A 87 4.35 12.65 5.93
N THR A 88 3.77 11.86 6.82
CA THR A 88 2.35 12.01 7.20
C THR A 88 2.11 13.33 7.92
N GLN A 89 3.00 13.66 8.85
CA GLN A 89 2.92 14.90 9.62
C GLN A 89 3.14 16.13 8.71
N GLU A 90 4.20 16.12 7.89
CA GLU A 90 4.53 17.24 7.02
C GLU A 90 3.47 17.48 5.94
N ALA A 91 2.95 16.41 5.32
CA ALA A 91 1.84 16.52 4.37
C ALA A 91 0.57 17.09 5.02
N SER A 92 0.21 16.58 6.21
CA SER A 92 -0.97 17.06 6.96
C SER A 92 -0.84 18.53 7.35
N GLN A 93 0.35 18.98 7.76
CA GLN A 93 0.61 20.39 8.03
C GLN A 93 0.49 21.25 6.77
N GLY A 94 1.00 20.75 5.63
CA GLY A 94 0.85 21.40 4.33
C GLY A 94 -0.61 21.61 3.94
N PHE A 95 -1.42 20.57 4.07
CA PHE A 95 -2.86 20.64 3.81
C PHE A 95 -3.57 21.64 4.76
N ALA A 96 -3.28 21.56 6.05
CA ALA A 96 -3.91 22.43 7.05
C ALA A 96 -3.54 23.91 6.87
N SER A 97 -2.32 24.20 6.39
CA SER A 97 -1.85 25.58 6.16
C SER A 97 -2.26 26.15 4.79
N GLY A 98 -2.90 25.35 3.91
CA GLY A 98 -3.22 25.75 2.53
C GLY A 98 -1.98 25.94 1.64
N SER A 99 -0.85 25.34 2.01
CA SER A 99 0.43 25.41 1.29
C SER A 99 1.09 24.03 1.17
N PRO A 100 0.37 23.02 0.62
CA PRO A 100 0.91 21.69 0.43
C PRO A 100 1.98 21.66 -0.68
N ALA A 101 2.81 20.62 -0.67
CA ALA A 101 3.61 20.28 -1.85
C ALA A 101 2.69 19.97 -3.04
N ASP A 102 3.14 20.28 -4.27
CA ASP A 102 2.33 20.02 -5.48
C ASP A 102 2.14 18.52 -5.73
N LEU A 103 3.21 17.76 -5.54
CA LEU A 103 3.22 16.29 -5.56
C LEU A 103 3.77 15.74 -4.25
N LEU A 104 3.27 14.59 -3.84
CA LEU A 104 3.76 13.90 -2.64
C LEU A 104 3.62 12.39 -2.78
N TYR A 105 4.42 11.64 -2.03
CA TYR A 105 4.15 10.21 -1.86
C TYR A 105 2.90 10.02 -1.03
N VAL A 106 2.06 9.11 -1.46
CA VAL A 106 0.85 8.71 -0.74
C VAL A 106 0.85 7.20 -0.61
N SER A 107 0.90 6.68 0.61
CA SER A 107 0.73 5.26 0.87
C SER A 107 -0.76 4.88 0.85
N THR A 108 -1.03 3.60 0.71
CA THR A 108 -2.41 3.09 0.77
C THR A 108 -3.09 3.43 2.10
N ASP A 109 -2.35 3.50 3.20
CA ASP A 109 -2.87 3.80 4.54
C ASP A 109 -3.44 5.22 4.66
N GLN A 110 -2.79 6.21 4.03
CA GLN A 110 -3.22 7.61 4.06
C GLN A 110 -4.20 7.96 2.94
N PHE A 111 -4.14 7.23 1.84
CA PHE A 111 -4.83 7.58 0.60
C PHE A 111 -6.31 7.87 0.80
N SER A 112 -7.06 6.92 1.35
CA SER A 112 -8.51 7.05 1.46
C SER A 112 -8.92 8.19 2.40
N GLY A 113 -8.16 8.41 3.48
CA GLY A 113 -8.38 9.53 4.41
C GLY A 113 -8.17 10.89 3.74
N TRP A 114 -7.08 11.05 3.01
CA TRP A 114 -6.77 12.31 2.33
C TRP A 114 -7.68 12.56 1.11
N ALA A 115 -8.09 11.51 0.39
CA ALA A 115 -9.07 11.62 -0.69
C ALA A 115 -10.46 12.01 -0.15
N LYS A 116 -10.93 11.36 0.94
CA LYS A 116 -12.19 11.70 1.64
C LYS A 116 -12.20 13.15 2.15
N ALA A 117 -11.07 13.61 2.67
CA ALA A 117 -10.91 14.99 3.15
C ALA A 117 -10.82 16.05 2.03
N GLY A 118 -10.71 15.62 0.75
CA GLY A 118 -10.58 16.54 -0.39
C GLY A 118 -9.19 17.16 -0.53
N ASN A 119 -8.17 16.60 0.10
CA ASN A 119 -6.78 17.09 0.04
C ASN A 119 -6.07 16.71 -1.28
N LEU A 120 -6.54 15.66 -1.95
CA LEU A 120 -5.95 15.16 -3.18
C LEU A 120 -6.79 15.50 -4.40
N GLU A 121 -6.13 15.71 -5.53
CA GLU A 121 -6.73 15.87 -6.85
C GLU A 121 -6.84 14.51 -7.54
N ALA A 122 -8.02 14.17 -8.06
CA ALA A 122 -8.23 12.96 -8.84
C ALA A 122 -7.79 13.18 -10.28
N TYR A 123 -6.52 12.92 -10.58
CA TYR A 123 -5.93 13.16 -11.90
C TYR A 123 -5.68 11.88 -12.71
N GLY A 124 -5.92 10.72 -12.14
CA GLY A 124 -5.54 9.43 -12.72
C GLY A 124 -6.14 9.17 -14.12
N ASP A 125 -7.33 9.71 -14.40
CA ASP A 125 -7.96 9.60 -15.73
C ASP A 125 -7.27 10.46 -16.81
N GLN A 126 -6.42 11.39 -16.42
CA GLN A 126 -5.64 12.23 -17.34
C GLN A 126 -4.23 11.70 -17.63
N LEU A 127 -3.84 10.58 -16.99
CA LEU A 127 -2.55 9.94 -17.24
C LEU A 127 -2.49 9.38 -18.67
N ALA A 128 -1.43 9.70 -19.39
CA ALA A 128 -1.22 9.24 -20.75
C ALA A 128 -1.08 7.71 -20.84
N ASN A 129 -0.53 7.09 -19.77
CA ASN A 129 -0.27 5.66 -19.68
C ASN A 129 -1.20 4.93 -18.67
N LYS A 130 -2.39 5.48 -18.35
CA LYS A 130 -3.33 4.89 -17.38
C LYS A 130 -3.55 3.39 -17.59
N ALA A 131 -3.73 2.95 -18.83
CA ALA A 131 -4.00 1.55 -19.17
C ALA A 131 -2.79 0.62 -18.97
N ASP A 132 -1.59 1.19 -18.79
CA ASP A 132 -0.36 0.42 -18.58
C ASP A 132 -0.12 0.01 -17.12
N PHE A 133 -0.77 0.65 -16.15
CA PHE A 133 -0.67 0.23 -14.75
C PHE A 133 -1.35 -1.12 -14.52
N TYR A 134 -0.87 -1.87 -13.52
CA TYR A 134 -1.54 -3.09 -13.06
C TYR A 134 -2.90 -2.74 -12.43
N PRO A 135 -3.98 -3.51 -12.73
CA PRO A 135 -5.33 -3.18 -12.26
C PRO A 135 -5.49 -3.08 -10.73
N ASN A 136 -4.81 -3.96 -9.98
CA ASN A 136 -4.79 -3.96 -8.53
C ASN A 136 -4.17 -2.68 -7.96
N LEU A 137 -3.09 -2.17 -8.57
CA LEU A 137 -2.47 -0.89 -8.20
C LEU A 137 -3.41 0.30 -8.48
N VAL A 138 -4.12 0.28 -9.60
CA VAL A 138 -5.15 1.29 -9.90
C VAL A 138 -6.27 1.24 -8.86
N SER A 139 -6.71 0.03 -8.50
CA SER A 139 -7.74 -0.18 -7.47
C SER A 139 -7.31 0.38 -6.10
N ALA A 140 -6.05 0.19 -5.72
CA ALA A 140 -5.49 0.68 -4.46
C ALA A 140 -5.62 2.21 -4.29
N PHE A 141 -5.60 2.96 -5.40
CA PHE A 141 -5.68 4.41 -5.42
C PHE A 141 -6.96 4.94 -6.11
N THR A 142 -8.02 4.14 -6.04
CA THR A 142 -9.36 4.52 -6.49
C THR A 142 -10.27 4.75 -5.29
N TYR A 143 -10.90 5.92 -5.22
CA TYR A 143 -11.87 6.28 -4.19
C TYR A 143 -13.12 6.85 -4.85
N ASN A 144 -14.31 6.39 -4.44
CA ASN A 144 -15.60 6.77 -5.04
C ASN A 144 -15.60 6.67 -6.58
N ASN A 145 -15.06 5.58 -7.13
CA ASN A 145 -14.91 5.31 -8.57
C ASN A 145 -14.05 6.33 -9.33
N GLN A 146 -13.23 7.10 -8.64
CA GLN A 146 -12.26 8.02 -9.24
C GLN A 146 -10.84 7.53 -8.98
N PHE A 147 -10.03 7.42 -10.03
CA PHE A 147 -8.62 7.12 -9.91
C PHE A 147 -7.83 8.40 -9.60
N TYR A 148 -7.22 8.44 -8.43
CA TYR A 148 -6.59 9.65 -7.91
C TYR A 148 -5.14 9.82 -8.33
N CYS A 149 -4.31 8.81 -8.18
CA CYS A 149 -2.89 9.00 -8.34
C CYS A 149 -2.18 7.80 -8.97
N ALA A 150 -1.15 8.09 -9.80
CA ALA A 150 -0.33 7.10 -10.46
C ALA A 150 0.47 6.27 -9.45
N PRO A 151 0.35 4.92 -9.44
CA PRO A 151 1.22 4.07 -8.64
C PRO A 151 2.68 4.33 -8.97
N LYS A 152 3.49 4.57 -7.93
CA LYS A 152 4.91 4.92 -8.08
C LYS A 152 5.76 3.68 -8.40
N ASP A 153 5.52 2.64 -7.68
CA ASP A 153 6.17 1.32 -7.72
C ASP A 153 5.30 0.36 -6.92
N PHE A 154 5.73 -0.89 -6.82
CA PHE A 154 5.09 -1.84 -5.91
C PHE A 154 6.04 -2.91 -5.42
N SER A 155 5.59 -3.67 -4.45
CA SER A 155 6.25 -4.85 -3.88
C SER A 155 5.21 -5.92 -3.62
N THR A 156 5.56 -7.19 -3.83
CA THR A 156 4.75 -8.33 -3.41
C THR A 156 5.55 -9.22 -2.48
N LEU A 157 4.89 -10.19 -1.86
CA LEU A 157 5.56 -11.21 -1.05
C LEU A 157 5.79 -12.48 -1.86
N ALA A 158 6.91 -13.15 -1.55
CA ALA A 158 7.28 -14.44 -2.11
C ALA A 158 7.88 -15.34 -1.02
N LEU A 159 8.08 -16.62 -1.33
CA LEU A 159 8.81 -17.54 -0.49
C LEU A 159 10.31 -17.41 -0.78
N VAL A 160 11.08 -17.03 0.24
CA VAL A 160 12.54 -16.90 0.15
C VAL A 160 13.17 -18.07 0.86
N VAL A 161 14.04 -18.79 0.17
CA VAL A 161 14.63 -20.06 0.61
C VAL A 161 16.13 -19.93 0.74
N ASN A 162 16.68 -20.25 1.92
CA ASN A 162 18.12 -20.41 2.13
C ASN A 162 18.58 -21.71 1.44
N THR A 163 19.29 -21.56 0.33
CA THR A 163 19.65 -22.70 -0.53
C THR A 163 20.69 -23.63 0.09
N ASP A 164 21.52 -23.14 1.01
CA ASP A 164 22.52 -23.98 1.68
C ASP A 164 21.84 -24.91 2.68
N LYS A 165 20.90 -24.40 3.48
CA LYS A 165 20.12 -25.22 4.42
C LYS A 165 19.17 -26.18 3.68
N TRP A 166 18.62 -25.73 2.55
CA TRP A 166 17.80 -26.54 1.67
C TRP A 166 18.56 -27.79 1.19
N LYS A 167 19.76 -27.59 0.64
CA LYS A 167 20.67 -28.66 0.20
C LYS A 167 21.13 -29.52 1.36
N ALA A 168 21.43 -28.95 2.52
CA ALA A 168 21.82 -29.71 3.72
C ALA A 168 20.72 -30.65 4.22
N ALA A 169 19.46 -30.37 3.91
CA ALA A 169 18.32 -31.26 4.17
C ALA A 169 18.09 -32.31 3.06
N GLY A 170 18.97 -32.37 2.04
CA GLY A 170 18.83 -33.28 0.90
C GLY A 170 17.75 -32.86 -0.11
N LEU A 171 17.29 -31.60 -0.06
CA LEU A 171 16.27 -31.06 -0.96
C LEU A 171 16.91 -30.44 -2.22
N THR A 172 16.15 -30.46 -3.31
CA THR A 172 16.52 -29.95 -4.63
C THR A 172 15.54 -28.85 -5.10
N ASP A 173 15.79 -28.27 -6.25
CA ASP A 173 14.89 -27.27 -6.85
C ASP A 173 13.49 -27.83 -7.18
N ALA A 174 13.38 -29.16 -7.39
CA ALA A 174 12.11 -29.83 -7.62
C ALA A 174 11.21 -29.93 -6.36
N ASP A 175 11.80 -29.71 -5.18
CA ASP A 175 11.10 -29.81 -3.90
C ASP A 175 10.48 -28.46 -3.45
N TYR A 176 10.69 -27.34 -4.18
CA TYR A 176 10.07 -26.07 -3.79
C TYR A 176 8.55 -26.22 -3.74
N PRO A 177 7.91 -25.85 -2.60
CA PRO A 177 6.49 -26.09 -2.40
C PRO A 177 5.65 -25.18 -3.30
N THR A 178 4.67 -25.75 -3.99
CA THR A 178 3.70 -25.04 -4.84
C THR A 178 2.30 -25.07 -4.26
N THR A 179 2.06 -25.85 -3.19
CA THR A 179 0.79 -25.95 -2.47
C THR A 179 1.03 -25.90 -0.95
N TRP A 180 -0.04 -25.58 -0.20
CA TRP A 180 0.01 -25.61 1.28
C TRP A 180 0.40 -26.98 1.84
N ALA A 181 -0.13 -28.07 1.26
CA ALA A 181 0.24 -29.43 1.69
C ALA A 181 1.73 -29.70 1.48
N GLN A 182 2.29 -29.22 0.37
CA GLN A 182 3.74 -29.34 0.14
C GLN A 182 4.53 -28.45 1.10
N LEU A 183 4.09 -27.21 1.36
CA LEU A 183 4.74 -26.31 2.32
C LEU A 183 4.84 -26.97 3.71
N GLU A 184 3.74 -27.56 4.18
CA GLU A 184 3.70 -28.28 5.46
C GLU A 184 4.66 -29.46 5.45
N SER A 185 4.55 -30.35 4.44
CA SER A 185 5.39 -31.55 4.33
C SER A 185 6.88 -31.22 4.25
N ILE A 186 7.25 -30.21 3.46
CA ILE A 186 8.65 -29.77 3.32
C ILE A 186 9.16 -29.14 4.62
N SER A 187 8.34 -28.31 5.28
CA SER A 187 8.72 -27.73 6.58
C SER A 187 8.99 -28.83 7.63
N GLN A 188 8.17 -29.88 7.67
CA GLN A 188 8.37 -31.04 8.55
C GLN A 188 9.64 -31.82 8.17
N LYS A 189 9.91 -32.03 6.87
CA LYS A 189 11.16 -32.66 6.41
C LYS A 189 12.39 -31.88 6.83
N LEU A 190 12.36 -30.54 6.70
CA LEU A 190 13.45 -29.66 7.16
C LEU A 190 13.71 -29.85 8.66
N VAL A 191 12.67 -29.82 9.48
CA VAL A 191 12.77 -30.01 10.93
C VAL A 191 13.33 -31.42 11.26
N ALA A 192 12.85 -32.46 10.59
CA ALA A 192 13.38 -33.83 10.74
C ALA A 192 14.87 -33.95 10.36
N ALA A 193 15.30 -33.18 9.36
CA ALA A 193 16.70 -33.07 8.94
C ALA A 193 17.54 -32.14 9.85
N LYS A 194 16.99 -31.70 10.99
CA LYS A 194 17.60 -30.74 11.93
C LYS A 194 17.95 -29.39 11.29
N GLN A 195 17.21 -29.01 10.25
CA GLN A 195 17.24 -27.67 9.69
C GLN A 195 16.02 -26.86 10.19
N PRO A 196 16.12 -25.54 10.35
CA PRO A 196 14.96 -24.71 10.64
C PRO A 196 13.92 -24.85 9.51
N GLY A 197 12.65 -24.83 9.85
CA GLY A 197 11.55 -24.81 8.88
C GLY A 197 11.24 -23.39 8.36
N LEU A 198 9.96 -23.10 8.22
CA LEU A 198 9.44 -21.76 7.89
C LEU A 198 9.54 -20.86 9.13
N VAL A 199 10.02 -19.63 8.94
CA VAL A 199 9.85 -18.54 9.91
C VAL A 199 9.02 -17.44 9.28
N VAL A 200 8.00 -16.96 10.00
CA VAL A 200 7.07 -15.93 9.52
C VAL A 200 6.88 -14.85 10.59
N SER A 201 6.71 -13.59 10.17
CA SER A 201 6.36 -12.52 11.10
C SER A 201 4.94 -12.72 11.64
N ASN A 202 4.75 -12.32 12.87
CA ASN A 202 3.46 -12.36 13.58
C ASN A 202 2.51 -11.22 13.18
N GLU A 203 2.57 -10.79 11.93
CA GLU A 203 1.83 -9.66 11.39
C GLU A 203 0.92 -10.11 10.25
N ILE A 204 -0.24 -9.46 10.11
CA ILE A 204 -1.12 -9.70 8.96
C ILE A 204 -0.44 -9.33 7.63
N GLN A 205 0.54 -8.44 7.66
CA GLN A 205 1.39 -8.10 6.52
C GLN A 205 2.20 -9.30 5.99
N ARG A 206 2.28 -10.40 6.73
CA ARG A 206 2.87 -11.67 6.29
C ARG A 206 1.86 -12.82 6.36
N LEU A 207 1.18 -12.99 7.49
CA LEU A 207 0.17 -14.05 7.69
C LEU A 207 -1.06 -13.89 6.78
N GLY A 208 -1.36 -12.67 6.35
CA GLY A 208 -2.47 -12.39 5.43
C GLY A 208 -2.30 -13.01 4.03
N VAL A 209 -1.10 -13.48 3.67
CA VAL A 209 -0.95 -14.24 2.40
C VAL A 209 -1.79 -15.51 2.41
N PHE A 210 -1.93 -16.17 3.55
CA PHE A 210 -2.78 -17.36 3.66
C PHE A 210 -4.26 -17.03 3.43
N VAL A 211 -4.71 -15.85 3.85
CA VAL A 211 -6.05 -15.33 3.54
C VAL A 211 -6.23 -15.18 2.02
N ALA A 212 -5.32 -14.48 1.36
CA ALA A 212 -5.36 -14.28 -0.09
C ALA A 212 -5.31 -15.61 -0.87
N GLN A 213 -4.46 -16.57 -0.43
CA GLN A 213 -4.32 -17.90 -1.03
C GLN A 213 -5.55 -18.77 -0.84
N ASN A 214 -6.40 -18.48 0.13
CA ASN A 214 -7.64 -19.22 0.34
C ASN A 214 -8.90 -18.50 -0.19
N GLY A 215 -8.72 -17.45 -0.99
CA GLY A 215 -9.82 -16.68 -1.58
C GLY A 215 -10.54 -15.76 -0.59
N GLY A 216 -9.93 -15.51 0.57
CA GLY A 216 -10.46 -14.61 1.59
C GLY A 216 -10.07 -13.16 1.40
N SER A 217 -10.68 -12.29 2.19
CA SER A 217 -10.37 -10.86 2.31
C SER A 217 -10.87 -10.34 3.65
N LEU A 218 -10.36 -9.20 4.12
CA LEU A 218 -10.83 -8.59 5.37
C LEU A 218 -12.06 -7.69 5.16
N VAL A 219 -12.26 -7.21 3.93
CA VAL A 219 -13.42 -6.42 3.50
C VAL A 219 -13.90 -6.91 2.14
N SER A 220 -15.16 -6.66 1.80
CA SER A 220 -15.71 -6.92 0.47
C SER A 220 -14.98 -6.14 -0.63
N ALA A 221 -15.11 -6.58 -1.88
CA ALA A 221 -14.44 -5.95 -3.02
C ALA A 221 -14.83 -4.47 -3.21
N ASP A 222 -16.04 -4.07 -2.80
CA ASP A 222 -16.48 -2.67 -2.82
C ASP A 222 -16.04 -1.87 -1.58
N GLY A 223 -15.31 -2.50 -0.66
CA GLY A 223 -14.78 -1.89 0.56
C GLY A 223 -15.79 -1.53 1.63
N LYS A 224 -17.06 -2.01 1.52
CA LYS A 224 -18.17 -1.56 2.39
C LYS A 224 -18.57 -2.53 3.47
N THR A 225 -18.25 -3.81 3.30
CA THR A 225 -18.69 -4.87 4.20
C THR A 225 -17.49 -5.57 4.81
N ALA A 226 -17.47 -5.72 6.12
CA ALA A 226 -16.48 -6.52 6.81
C ALA A 226 -16.66 -8.01 6.49
N THR A 227 -15.58 -8.70 6.17
CA THR A 227 -15.53 -10.14 5.84
C THR A 227 -14.48 -10.89 6.65
N VAL A 228 -14.07 -10.30 7.77
CA VAL A 228 -12.91 -10.77 8.58
C VAL A 228 -13.12 -12.21 9.06
N ASN A 229 -14.33 -12.59 9.48
CA ASN A 229 -14.62 -13.91 10.01
C ASN A 229 -15.22 -14.90 8.99
N SER A 230 -15.01 -14.64 7.67
CA SER A 230 -15.44 -15.57 6.63
C SER A 230 -14.80 -16.96 6.81
N ASP A 231 -15.49 -18.01 6.35
CA ASP A 231 -14.96 -19.39 6.43
C ASP A 231 -13.58 -19.51 5.75
N ALA A 232 -13.37 -18.77 4.66
CA ALA A 232 -12.08 -18.73 3.97
C ALA A 232 -10.96 -18.20 4.86
N ASN A 233 -11.22 -17.11 5.61
CA ASN A 233 -10.25 -16.51 6.52
C ASN A 233 -10.01 -17.40 7.76
N VAL A 234 -11.06 -17.98 8.32
CA VAL A 234 -10.96 -18.94 9.45
C VAL A 234 -10.10 -20.12 9.04
N ALA A 235 -10.34 -20.73 7.86
CA ALA A 235 -9.54 -21.83 7.35
C ALA A 235 -8.07 -21.43 7.12
N ALA A 236 -7.82 -20.23 6.59
CA ALA A 236 -6.48 -19.71 6.35
C ALA A 236 -5.65 -19.57 7.65
N TYR A 237 -6.21 -18.94 8.67
CA TYR A 237 -5.52 -18.80 9.96
C TYR A 237 -5.48 -20.12 10.76
N THR A 238 -6.43 -21.03 10.53
CA THR A 238 -6.35 -22.40 11.08
C THR A 238 -5.17 -23.16 10.50
N PHE A 239 -4.92 -23.03 9.19
CA PHE A 239 -3.73 -23.62 8.56
C PHE A 239 -2.43 -22.98 9.10
N ALA A 240 -2.36 -21.65 9.19
CA ALA A 240 -1.19 -20.97 9.79
C ALA A 240 -0.94 -21.40 11.23
N LYS A 241 -2.00 -21.51 12.07
CA LYS A 241 -1.91 -22.05 13.42
C LYS A 241 -1.40 -23.47 13.44
N LYS A 242 -1.90 -24.34 12.55
CA LYS A 242 -1.44 -25.73 12.43
C LYS A 242 0.06 -25.79 12.21
N LEU A 243 0.61 -25.03 11.25
CA LEU A 243 2.06 -24.97 11.01
C LEU A 243 2.85 -24.57 12.26
N LEU A 244 2.33 -23.60 13.05
CA LEU A 244 2.97 -23.13 14.29
C LEU A 244 2.90 -24.17 15.42
N THR A 245 1.77 -24.88 15.57
CA THR A 245 1.55 -25.86 16.64
C THR A 245 2.28 -27.16 16.39
N GLU A 246 2.44 -27.58 15.14
CA GLU A 246 3.18 -28.77 14.73
C GLU A 246 4.70 -28.51 14.65
N GLY A 247 5.14 -27.26 14.85
CA GLY A 247 6.57 -26.89 14.76
C GLY A 247 7.12 -26.82 13.32
N ALA A 248 6.26 -26.96 12.30
CA ALA A 248 6.61 -26.77 10.90
C ALA A 248 6.95 -25.29 10.60
N ALA A 249 6.34 -24.36 11.32
CA ALA A 249 6.69 -22.95 11.31
C ALA A 249 6.98 -22.42 12.71
N LYS A 250 7.70 -21.28 12.77
CA LYS A 250 7.92 -20.48 13.97
C LYS A 250 7.68 -19.01 13.68
N LEU A 251 7.32 -18.23 14.69
CA LEU A 251 7.29 -16.77 14.59
C LEU A 251 8.73 -16.21 14.68
N ASN A 252 8.96 -15.03 14.09
CA ASN A 252 10.25 -14.33 14.22
C ASN A 252 10.65 -14.13 15.68
N SER A 253 9.70 -13.79 16.55
CA SER A 253 9.92 -13.65 17.99
C SER A 253 10.37 -14.94 18.67
N ASP A 254 9.89 -16.11 18.22
CA ASP A 254 10.25 -17.39 18.78
C ASP A 254 11.72 -17.78 18.51
N VAL A 255 12.32 -17.17 17.48
CA VAL A 255 13.71 -17.41 17.08
C VAL A 255 14.63 -16.23 17.39
N GLY A 256 14.14 -15.17 18.00
CA GLY A 256 14.91 -13.97 18.36
C GLY A 256 15.38 -13.16 17.14
N ALA A 257 14.54 -13.09 16.10
CA ALA A 257 14.77 -12.28 14.92
C ALA A 257 13.74 -11.15 14.83
N GLY A 258 14.19 -9.95 14.45
CA GLY A 258 13.32 -8.77 14.27
C GLY A 258 12.46 -8.85 12.99
N TRP A 259 12.95 -9.59 11.97
CA TRP A 259 12.24 -9.80 10.70
C TRP A 259 12.76 -11.05 9.97
N GLY A 260 12.06 -11.47 8.92
CA GLY A 260 12.36 -12.69 8.19
C GLY A 260 13.75 -12.72 7.54
N GLY A 261 14.23 -11.60 7.00
CA GLY A 261 15.56 -11.50 6.43
C GLY A 261 16.68 -11.72 7.45
N GLU A 262 16.52 -11.21 8.66
CA GLU A 262 17.44 -11.47 9.78
C GLU A 262 17.40 -12.94 10.16
N ALA A 263 16.21 -13.56 10.25
CA ALA A 263 16.09 -14.99 10.54
C ALA A 263 16.79 -15.83 9.48
N LEU A 264 16.63 -15.48 8.20
CA LEU A 264 17.26 -16.15 7.08
C LEU A 264 18.80 -16.00 7.13
N GLY A 265 19.28 -14.77 7.32
CA GLY A 265 20.70 -14.39 7.36
C GLY A 265 21.47 -15.02 8.51
N LYS A 266 20.86 -15.07 9.70
CA LYS A 266 21.40 -15.75 10.89
C LYS A 266 21.28 -17.28 10.81
N GLY A 267 20.65 -17.81 9.77
CA GLY A 267 20.43 -19.25 9.61
C GLY A 267 19.41 -19.83 10.60
N LEU A 268 18.52 -19.00 11.13
CA LEU A 268 17.42 -19.39 12.02
C LEU A 268 16.17 -19.84 11.25
N ALA A 269 16.15 -19.62 9.94
CA ALA A 269 15.12 -20.05 9.00
C ALA A 269 15.74 -20.71 7.77
N THR A 270 15.05 -21.70 7.19
CA THR A 270 15.33 -22.18 5.84
C THR A 270 14.39 -21.50 4.85
N MET A 271 13.16 -21.18 5.25
CA MET A 271 12.19 -20.47 4.45
C MET A 271 11.63 -19.28 5.23
N VAL A 272 11.38 -18.18 4.52
CA VAL A 272 10.65 -17.01 5.06
C VAL A 272 9.68 -16.47 4.00
N ILE A 273 8.63 -15.79 4.45
CA ILE A 273 7.71 -15.03 3.59
C ILE A 273 8.13 -13.56 3.68
N GLU A 274 8.69 -13.01 2.60
CA GLU A 274 9.20 -11.64 2.56
C GLU A 274 8.98 -10.98 1.20
N GLY A 275 9.11 -9.66 1.18
CA GLY A 275 9.02 -8.86 -0.04
C GLY A 275 10.38 -8.67 -0.73
N ASN A 276 10.37 -7.97 -1.86
CA ASN A 276 11.57 -7.73 -2.67
C ASN A 276 12.67 -6.92 -1.94
N TRP A 277 12.35 -6.24 -0.83
CA TRP A 277 13.36 -5.65 0.06
C TRP A 277 14.32 -6.66 0.68
N ILE A 278 14.02 -7.98 0.58
CA ILE A 278 14.93 -9.05 1.02
C ILE A 278 16.30 -8.97 0.34
N THR A 279 16.40 -8.35 -0.83
CA THR A 279 17.68 -8.13 -1.51
C THR A 279 18.68 -7.36 -0.66
N GLY A 280 18.18 -6.46 0.21
CA GLY A 280 18.99 -5.71 1.15
C GLY A 280 19.68 -6.56 2.21
N VAL A 281 19.22 -7.80 2.47
CA VAL A 281 19.77 -8.70 3.49
C VAL A 281 21.24 -9.04 3.25
N LYS A 282 21.69 -9.02 1.99
CA LYS A 282 23.09 -9.29 1.65
C LYS A 282 24.10 -8.24 2.12
N LYS A 283 23.63 -7.05 2.47
CA LYS A 283 24.49 -6.02 3.10
C LYS A 283 24.99 -6.49 4.46
N ASP A 284 24.12 -7.12 5.24
CA ASP A 284 24.44 -7.60 6.59
C ASP A 284 24.92 -9.05 6.59
N TYR A 285 24.48 -9.85 5.62
CA TYR A 285 24.79 -11.28 5.47
C TYR A 285 25.30 -11.59 4.06
N PRO A 286 26.51 -11.14 3.68
CA PRO A 286 27.03 -11.23 2.30
C PRO A 286 27.21 -12.68 1.79
N THR A 287 27.39 -13.64 2.70
CA THR A 287 27.56 -15.07 2.36
C THR A 287 26.24 -15.84 2.23
N LEU A 288 25.10 -15.20 2.52
CA LEU A 288 23.80 -15.85 2.42
C LEU A 288 23.50 -16.20 0.95
N ASN A 289 23.28 -17.48 0.69
CA ASN A 289 22.75 -17.97 -0.57
C ASN A 289 21.25 -18.20 -0.43
N TYR A 290 20.45 -17.52 -1.25
CA TYR A 290 19.00 -17.70 -1.24
C TYR A 290 18.41 -17.73 -2.65
N LYS A 291 17.23 -18.30 -2.76
CA LYS A 291 16.39 -18.27 -3.96
C LYS A 291 15.00 -17.77 -3.59
N VAL A 292 14.41 -17.01 -4.50
CA VAL A 292 13.03 -16.55 -4.38
C VAL A 292 12.16 -17.40 -5.29
N VAL A 293 11.06 -17.93 -4.76
CA VAL A 293 10.05 -18.70 -5.50
C VAL A 293 8.68 -18.17 -5.17
N GLU A 294 7.70 -18.39 -6.07
CA GLU A 294 6.32 -18.00 -5.79
C GLU A 294 5.83 -18.63 -4.49
N LEU A 295 4.91 -17.94 -3.80
CA LEU A 295 4.25 -18.52 -2.63
C LEU A 295 3.40 -19.73 -3.03
N PRO A 296 3.36 -20.77 -2.20
CA PRO A 296 2.52 -21.94 -2.46
C PRO A 296 1.04 -21.56 -2.41
N ALA A 297 0.26 -22.10 -3.35
CA ALA A 297 -1.16 -21.86 -3.42
C ALA A 297 -1.94 -22.63 -2.33
N GLY A 298 -2.99 -22.03 -1.82
CA GLY A 298 -4.06 -22.71 -1.12
C GLY A 298 -5.12 -23.19 -2.09
N THR A 299 -6.32 -22.63 -2.07
CA THR A 299 -7.36 -22.85 -3.09
C THR A 299 -7.04 -22.11 -4.38
N GLN A 300 -6.21 -21.07 -4.32
CA GLN A 300 -5.76 -20.26 -5.43
C GLN A 300 -4.37 -19.69 -5.15
N LYS A 301 -3.72 -19.10 -6.17
CA LYS A 301 -2.56 -18.26 -5.95
C LYS A 301 -2.99 -16.99 -5.21
N GLY A 302 -2.16 -16.51 -4.29
CA GLY A 302 -2.43 -15.29 -3.53
C GLY A 302 -1.18 -14.76 -2.87
N THR A 303 -1.04 -13.45 -2.84
CA THR A 303 -0.02 -12.69 -2.11
C THR A 303 -0.58 -11.34 -1.71
N LEU A 304 0.18 -10.59 -0.89
CA LEU A 304 -0.12 -9.19 -0.59
C LEU A 304 0.79 -8.29 -1.40
N GLU A 305 0.29 -7.08 -1.70
CA GLU A 305 1.10 -6.03 -2.32
C GLU A 305 1.21 -4.80 -1.44
N TYR A 306 2.28 -4.06 -1.66
CA TYR A 306 2.59 -2.79 -1.02
C TYR A 306 2.98 -1.80 -2.11
N THR A 307 2.35 -0.63 -2.08
CA THR A 307 2.56 0.39 -3.10
C THR A 307 2.35 1.78 -2.52
N ASN A 308 3.00 2.74 -3.13
CA ASN A 308 2.73 4.17 -2.95
C ASN A 308 2.35 4.78 -4.31
N CYS A 309 1.72 5.96 -4.29
CA CYS A 309 1.47 6.70 -5.52
C CYS A 309 2.05 8.12 -5.46
N TRP A 310 2.11 8.76 -6.62
CA TRP A 310 2.41 10.18 -6.78
C TRP A 310 1.12 10.98 -6.55
N GLY A 311 0.77 11.30 -5.30
CA GLY A 311 -0.40 12.12 -5.00
C GLY A 311 -0.21 13.56 -5.50
N MET A 312 -1.24 14.13 -6.11
CA MET A 312 -1.30 15.55 -6.46
C MET A 312 -2.17 16.27 -5.45
N SER A 313 -1.65 17.33 -4.85
CA SER A 313 -2.43 18.13 -3.91
C SER A 313 -3.57 18.88 -4.61
N LYS A 314 -4.73 18.93 -3.98
CA LYS A 314 -5.90 19.66 -4.50
C LYS A 314 -5.58 21.15 -4.73
N ASP A 315 -4.79 21.74 -3.83
CA ASP A 315 -4.41 23.15 -3.86
C ASP A 315 -3.04 23.39 -4.52
N GLY A 316 -2.51 22.38 -5.24
CA GLY A 316 -1.28 22.51 -6.04
C GLY A 316 -1.38 23.61 -7.07
N LYS A 317 -0.33 24.42 -7.19
CA LYS A 317 -0.33 25.66 -7.99
C LYS A 317 -0.05 25.43 -9.48
N ASN A 318 0.49 24.27 -9.84
CA ASN A 318 0.83 23.92 -11.23
C ASN A 318 0.44 22.48 -11.56
N LYS A 319 -0.87 22.20 -11.54
CA LYS A 319 -1.39 20.85 -11.77
C LYS A 319 -1.01 20.28 -13.16
N GLY A 320 -0.96 21.14 -14.18
CA GLY A 320 -0.54 20.71 -15.52
C GLY A 320 0.94 20.32 -15.59
N GLY A 321 1.81 21.07 -14.91
CA GLY A 321 3.22 20.70 -14.77
C GLY A 321 3.41 19.45 -13.89
N ALA A 322 2.65 19.33 -12.82
CA ALA A 322 2.67 18.17 -11.94
C ALA A 322 2.24 16.88 -12.69
N LEU A 323 1.16 16.92 -13.47
CA LEU A 323 0.74 15.82 -14.33
C LEU A 323 1.81 15.42 -15.34
N ASP A 324 2.43 16.41 -15.98
CA ASP A 324 3.52 16.17 -16.94
C ASP A 324 4.73 15.50 -16.27
N LEU A 325 5.09 15.95 -15.06
CA LEU A 325 6.14 15.30 -14.27
C LEU A 325 5.77 13.86 -13.92
N VAL A 326 4.54 13.58 -13.47
CA VAL A 326 4.09 12.22 -13.16
C VAL A 326 4.13 11.34 -14.41
N ASN A 327 3.67 11.83 -15.57
CA ASN A 327 3.78 11.08 -16.82
C ASN A 327 5.24 10.73 -17.16
N TYR A 328 6.20 11.64 -16.88
CA TYR A 328 7.62 11.35 -17.05
C TYR A 328 8.13 10.30 -16.05
N LEU A 329 7.79 10.42 -14.77
CA LEU A 329 8.23 9.51 -13.71
C LEU A 329 7.67 8.09 -13.87
N THR A 330 6.56 7.94 -14.60
CA THR A 330 5.90 6.65 -14.85
C THR A 330 6.14 6.09 -16.25
N THR A 331 7.07 6.67 -17.01
CA THR A 331 7.53 6.05 -18.28
C THR A 331 8.23 4.73 -17.99
N THR A 332 8.13 3.77 -18.92
CA THR A 332 8.87 2.50 -18.87
C THR A 332 10.35 2.68 -18.53
N GLN A 333 11.00 3.63 -19.22
CA GLN A 333 12.42 3.91 -19.01
C GLN A 333 12.72 4.37 -17.58
N GLN A 334 11.92 5.30 -17.05
CA GLN A 334 12.15 5.84 -15.71
C GLN A 334 11.83 4.82 -14.63
N GLN A 335 10.82 3.99 -14.84
CA GLN A 335 10.47 2.89 -13.94
C GLN A 335 11.57 1.82 -13.86
N LEU A 336 12.19 1.46 -14.99
CA LEU A 336 13.35 0.57 -15.04
C LEU A 336 14.60 1.20 -14.39
N GLN A 337 14.76 2.53 -14.52
CA GLN A 337 15.85 3.23 -13.84
C GLN A 337 15.66 3.19 -12.32
N PHE A 338 14.45 3.41 -11.80
CA PHE A 338 14.14 3.28 -10.38
C PHE A 338 14.36 1.87 -9.85
N ALA A 339 13.96 0.85 -10.63
CA ALA A 339 14.24 -0.54 -10.30
C ALA A 339 15.73 -0.82 -10.13
N LYS A 340 16.56 -0.29 -11.03
CA LYS A 340 18.01 -0.43 -10.98
C LYS A 340 18.64 0.31 -9.80
N ASP A 341 18.16 1.51 -9.50
CA ASP A 341 18.80 2.41 -8.53
C ASP A 341 18.49 2.00 -7.08
N PHE A 342 17.24 1.60 -6.79
CA PHE A 342 16.81 1.30 -5.42
C PHE A 342 15.92 0.05 -5.26
N GLY A 343 15.83 -0.81 -6.29
CA GLY A 343 15.34 -2.19 -6.15
C GLY A 343 13.81 -2.35 -6.09
N VAL A 344 13.03 -1.35 -6.54
CA VAL A 344 11.56 -1.43 -6.61
C VAL A 344 11.09 -2.17 -7.85
N MET A 345 9.86 -2.67 -7.83
CA MET A 345 9.22 -3.22 -9.02
C MET A 345 8.47 -2.13 -9.78
N PRO A 346 8.56 -2.10 -11.13
CA PRO A 346 7.89 -1.09 -11.94
C PRO A 346 6.37 -1.27 -11.90
N SER A 347 5.63 -0.17 -11.67
CA SER A 347 4.17 -0.16 -11.62
C SER A 347 3.50 -0.27 -12.99
N VAL A 348 4.27 -0.22 -14.08
CA VAL A 348 3.78 -0.27 -15.47
C VAL A 348 4.09 -1.62 -16.12
N LYS A 349 3.09 -2.21 -16.79
CA LYS A 349 3.19 -3.52 -17.45
C LYS A 349 4.20 -3.55 -18.58
N SER A 350 4.37 -2.42 -19.28
CA SER A 350 5.33 -2.26 -20.38
C SER A 350 6.79 -2.47 -19.95
N ALA A 351 7.11 -2.29 -18.65
CA ALA A 351 8.44 -2.54 -18.11
C ALA A 351 8.69 -4.01 -17.74
N ALA A 352 7.65 -4.86 -17.68
CA ALA A 352 7.73 -6.20 -17.08
C ALA A 352 8.74 -7.13 -17.77
N SER A 353 8.81 -7.11 -19.11
CA SER A 353 9.74 -7.95 -19.88
C SER A 353 11.19 -7.60 -19.59
N ASP A 354 11.50 -6.31 -19.67
CA ASP A 354 12.87 -5.81 -19.46
C ASP A 354 13.29 -5.96 -17.99
N TYR A 355 12.35 -5.75 -17.06
CA TYR A 355 12.58 -5.98 -15.64
C TYR A 355 12.93 -7.45 -15.35
N LYS A 356 12.16 -8.41 -15.89
CA LYS A 356 12.47 -9.86 -15.74
C LYS A 356 13.83 -10.23 -16.33
N SER A 357 14.21 -9.62 -17.43
CA SER A 357 15.52 -9.87 -18.08
C SER A 357 16.68 -9.30 -17.27
N GLN A 358 16.52 -8.11 -16.68
CA GLN A 358 17.54 -7.42 -15.89
C GLN A 358 17.67 -7.97 -14.46
N PHE A 359 16.55 -8.44 -13.88
CA PHE A 359 16.44 -8.91 -12.50
C PHE A 359 15.77 -10.28 -12.43
N PRO A 360 16.37 -11.35 -12.99
CA PRO A 360 15.75 -12.68 -13.05
C PRO A 360 15.40 -13.25 -11.66
N GLU A 361 16.15 -12.88 -10.63
CA GLU A 361 15.89 -13.26 -9.24
C GLU A 361 14.62 -12.65 -8.66
N MET A 362 14.09 -11.58 -9.27
CA MET A 362 12.85 -10.90 -8.86
C MET A 362 11.60 -11.43 -9.53
N THR A 363 11.74 -12.41 -10.45
CA THR A 363 10.61 -12.90 -11.28
C THR A 363 9.45 -13.43 -10.44
N ALA A 364 9.73 -14.10 -9.32
CA ALA A 364 8.69 -14.61 -8.44
C ALA A 364 7.88 -13.50 -7.73
N PHE A 365 8.53 -12.40 -7.37
CA PHE A 365 7.82 -11.23 -6.85
C PHE A 365 6.94 -10.58 -7.91
N LEU A 366 7.48 -10.39 -9.12
CA LEU A 366 6.73 -9.78 -10.21
C LEU A 366 5.53 -10.63 -10.65
N ALA A 367 5.63 -11.97 -10.57
CA ALA A 367 4.50 -12.86 -10.83
C ALA A 367 3.32 -12.60 -9.87
N GLY A 368 3.60 -12.13 -8.66
CA GLY A 368 2.58 -11.71 -7.69
C GLY A 368 1.66 -10.59 -8.17
N ALA A 369 2.12 -9.75 -9.10
CA ALA A 369 1.34 -8.61 -9.62
C ALA A 369 -0.02 -9.01 -10.22
N ASP A 370 -0.13 -10.25 -10.72
CA ASP A 370 -1.35 -10.74 -11.38
C ASP A 370 -2.43 -11.20 -10.37
N TYR A 371 -2.04 -11.47 -9.12
CA TYR A 371 -2.94 -12.07 -8.11
C TYR A 371 -2.76 -11.50 -6.69
N ALA A 372 -2.03 -10.42 -6.55
CA ALA A 372 -1.84 -9.76 -5.26
C ALA A 372 -3.12 -9.04 -4.79
N GLN A 373 -3.29 -9.00 -3.48
CA GLN A 373 -4.36 -8.27 -2.80
C GLN A 373 -3.77 -7.16 -1.94
N ASN A 374 -4.49 -6.04 -1.85
CA ASN A 374 -4.20 -4.98 -0.91
C ASN A 374 -4.82 -5.29 0.46
N LEU A 375 -4.16 -4.89 1.53
CA LEU A 375 -4.83 -4.76 2.82
C LEU A 375 -5.86 -3.63 2.75
N PRO A 376 -6.98 -3.72 3.50
CA PRO A 376 -7.97 -2.66 3.50
C PRO A 376 -7.39 -1.37 4.10
N ALA A 377 -7.72 -0.23 3.49
CA ALA A 377 -7.18 1.08 3.85
C ALA A 377 -8.28 2.14 4.04
N GLN A 378 -9.53 1.73 4.30
CA GLN A 378 -10.63 2.64 4.58
C GLN A 378 -10.38 3.41 5.88
N PRO A 379 -10.89 4.63 6.01
CA PRO A 379 -10.77 5.41 7.25
C PRO A 379 -11.25 4.60 8.47
N GLY A 380 -10.47 4.59 9.55
CA GLY A 380 -10.78 3.85 10.77
C GLY A 380 -10.26 2.41 10.81
N VAL A 381 -9.93 1.80 9.66
CA VAL A 381 -9.48 0.40 9.59
C VAL A 381 -8.09 0.18 10.17
N ALA A 382 -7.21 1.18 10.15
CA ALA A 382 -5.84 1.05 10.66
C ALA A 382 -5.76 0.55 12.11
N ALA A 383 -6.68 0.99 12.97
CA ALA A 383 -6.74 0.54 14.37
C ALA A 383 -7.12 -0.96 14.47
N VAL A 384 -8.04 -1.42 13.62
CA VAL A 384 -8.44 -2.84 13.55
C VAL A 384 -7.29 -3.71 13.07
N LEU A 385 -6.53 -3.24 12.05
CA LEU A 385 -5.35 -3.97 11.58
C LEU A 385 -4.24 -4.04 12.65
N ALA A 386 -4.07 -2.99 13.45
CA ALA A 386 -3.11 -2.98 14.57
C ALA A 386 -3.52 -3.96 15.68
N ASP A 387 -4.82 -4.04 16.01
CA ASP A 387 -5.30 -5.02 16.99
C ASP A 387 -5.19 -6.45 16.44
N LEU A 388 -5.58 -6.68 15.20
CA LEU A 388 -5.41 -7.97 14.53
C LEU A 388 -3.94 -8.43 14.55
N ASN A 389 -2.96 -7.55 14.34
CA ASN A 389 -1.54 -7.86 14.50
C ASN A 389 -1.21 -8.34 15.93
N SER A 390 -1.78 -7.67 16.93
CA SER A 390 -1.60 -8.06 18.35
C SER A 390 -2.18 -9.44 18.65
N GLN A 391 -3.30 -9.79 17.99
CA GLN A 391 -3.91 -11.11 18.11
C GLN A 391 -3.12 -12.18 17.35
N MET A 392 -2.57 -11.86 16.18
CA MET A 392 -1.75 -12.80 15.40
C MET A 392 -0.48 -13.23 16.16
N ALA A 393 0.07 -12.39 17.02
CA ALA A 393 1.18 -12.78 17.91
C ALA A 393 0.79 -13.94 18.87
N LYS A 394 -0.50 -14.14 19.12
CA LYS A 394 -1.05 -15.19 19.99
C LYS A 394 -1.65 -16.35 19.19
N LEU A 395 -1.55 -16.35 17.87
CA LEU A 395 -2.23 -17.32 16.99
C LEU A 395 -1.94 -18.77 17.37
N LYS A 396 -0.73 -19.08 17.82
CA LYS A 396 -0.32 -20.44 18.24
C LYS A 396 -1.21 -21.01 19.33
N THR A 397 -1.69 -20.18 20.27
CA THR A 397 -2.45 -20.60 21.46
C THR A 397 -3.92 -20.20 21.41
N SER A 398 -4.29 -19.24 20.59
CA SER A 398 -5.67 -18.72 20.51
C SER A 398 -6.46 -19.45 19.42
N ASP A 399 -7.79 -19.46 19.57
CA ASP A 399 -8.67 -19.97 18.52
C ASP A 399 -8.83 -18.93 17.40
N PRO A 400 -8.49 -19.26 16.12
CA PRO A 400 -8.59 -18.32 15.01
C PRO A 400 -9.99 -17.75 14.84
N LYS A 401 -11.03 -18.59 14.97
CA LYS A 401 -12.41 -18.12 14.79
C LYS A 401 -12.79 -17.08 15.82
N SER A 402 -12.41 -17.28 17.08
CA SER A 402 -12.69 -16.33 18.16
C SER A 402 -12.00 -14.98 17.93
N ILE A 403 -10.75 -14.99 17.45
CA ILE A 403 -10.04 -13.77 17.05
C ILE A 403 -10.82 -13.05 15.94
N LEU A 404 -11.15 -13.76 14.87
CA LEU A 404 -11.78 -13.17 13.70
C LEU A 404 -13.21 -12.69 13.95
N ASP A 405 -13.98 -13.32 14.85
CA ASP A 405 -15.32 -12.86 15.26
C ASP A 405 -15.25 -11.50 15.99
N MET A 406 -14.24 -11.33 16.84
CA MET A 406 -13.99 -10.07 17.53
C MET A 406 -13.62 -8.97 16.52
N GLU A 407 -12.68 -9.25 15.64
CA GLU A 407 -12.21 -8.30 14.63
C GLU A 407 -13.26 -8.02 13.55
N GLN A 408 -14.17 -8.95 13.27
CA GLN A 408 -15.32 -8.71 12.40
C GLN A 408 -16.20 -7.59 12.95
N THR A 409 -16.44 -7.61 14.27
CA THR A 409 -17.23 -6.57 14.92
C THR A 409 -16.52 -5.22 14.85
N ALA A 410 -15.23 -5.17 15.17
CA ALA A 410 -14.43 -3.96 15.11
C ALA A 410 -14.34 -3.39 13.67
N MET A 411 -14.14 -4.27 12.67
CA MET A 411 -14.10 -3.88 11.26
C MET A 411 -15.45 -3.32 10.79
N THR A 412 -16.57 -3.95 11.20
CA THR A 412 -17.91 -3.47 10.86
C THR A 412 -18.15 -2.06 11.41
N GLN A 413 -17.71 -1.79 12.64
CA GLN A 413 -17.80 -0.46 13.25
C GLN A 413 -16.90 0.55 12.51
N ALA A 414 -15.67 0.18 12.18
CA ALA A 414 -14.74 1.05 11.46
C ALA A 414 -15.25 1.45 10.06
N LEU A 415 -15.94 0.53 9.36
CA LEU A 415 -16.52 0.80 8.05
C LEU A 415 -17.82 1.63 8.08
N ALA A 416 -18.51 1.68 9.23
CA ALA A 416 -19.73 2.46 9.40
C ALA A 416 -19.47 3.95 9.71
N GLY A 417 -18.29 4.32 10.19
CA GLY A 417 -17.91 5.66 10.60
C GLY A 417 -17.12 6.42 9.62
#